data_f5315bde72bf14082ebfc50d9340cc66
#
_entry.id   f5315bde72bf14082ebfc50d9340cc66
#
_cell.length_a   1.000
_cell.length_b   1.000
_cell.length_c   1.000
_cell.angle_alpha   90.00
_cell.angle_beta   90.00
_cell.angle_gamma   90.00
#
_symmetry.space_group_name_H-M   'P 1'
#
loop_
_entity.id
_entity.type
_entity.pdbx_description
1 polymer ?
#
loop_
_entity_poly.entity_id
_entity_poly.type
_entity_poly.pdbx_seq_one_letter_code
_entity_poly.pdbx_strand_id
1 'polypeptide(L)'
;MRLVIVQYAGDYAEAFDRLAKGGSETYYAQKYSVDAVTEMAKRAESVTVICCMTPEFNDRVLENGVRAIGCGFNYKIDTQKLIELIAQQKPTHLVMRTTFPEIFRWIIKNKIKTIAVFAESIATKTWRNKYRNYFLSQLLNNEQIEWVGTYGITSSLLFQQIGVKADKIIPWDFLLETNPGSLSPKKIPADIKKLQLFYAGSLVQSKGVGDILRAVATLRERNNISVHLKMAGKGEEEFFAQRVEELQIKDCVDFLGIVPTQSLEPLMRESDLVLVTSRHEYPEGFPLTIQHALRTRTPIVASDHPMFKTHLKHGINSMIFEAGNSLALAECIEKVISDSALYHNLSVASHSTWQELRLPVKWADLIDRWLDDSPESKQWLFEQRLASGAYSASRENPGISSS
;
A
#
# COMPACT_ATOMS: atom_id res chain seq x y z
N MET A 1 -5.69 27.42 13.48
CA MET A 1 -6.12 26.36 12.56
C MET A 1 -6.55 25.15 13.40
N ARG A 2 -7.76 24.61 13.16
CA ARG A 2 -8.24 23.35 13.76
C ARG A 2 -8.23 22.28 12.68
N LEU A 3 -7.31 21.33 12.78
CA LEU A 3 -7.10 20.26 11.80
C LEU A 3 -7.77 18.96 12.28
N VAL A 4 -8.55 18.35 11.39
CA VAL A 4 -9.08 16.99 11.60
C VAL A 4 -8.55 16.08 10.52
N ILE A 5 -8.04 14.91 10.90
CA ILE A 5 -7.57 13.85 9.99
C ILE A 5 -8.49 12.65 10.18
N VAL A 6 -9.15 12.21 9.10
CA VAL A 6 -10.04 11.04 9.14
C VAL A 6 -9.41 9.90 8.37
N GLN A 7 -9.20 8.76 9.03
CA GLN A 7 -8.63 7.57 8.42
C GLN A 7 -9.51 6.33 8.64
N TYR A 8 -9.50 5.41 7.65
CA TYR A 8 -10.33 4.20 7.70
C TYR A 8 -9.85 3.21 8.76
N ALA A 9 -8.61 2.76 8.67
CA ALA A 9 -8.01 1.72 9.50
C ALA A 9 -6.89 2.25 10.40
N GLY A 10 -6.52 1.42 11.38
CA GLY A 10 -5.51 1.73 12.38
C GLY A 10 -6.12 2.38 13.62
N ASP A 11 -5.36 2.38 14.70
CA ASP A 11 -5.65 3.10 15.95
C ASP A 11 -4.47 4.03 16.23
N TYR A 12 -4.69 5.35 16.05
CA TYR A 12 -3.64 6.35 16.24
C TYR A 12 -3.19 6.41 17.71
N ALA A 13 -4.11 6.25 18.65
CA ALA A 13 -3.80 6.30 20.06
C ALA A 13 -2.93 5.11 20.50
N GLU A 14 -3.30 3.88 20.06
CA GLU A 14 -2.50 2.69 20.28
C GLU A 14 -1.10 2.81 19.65
N ALA A 15 -1.06 3.27 18.39
CA ALA A 15 0.20 3.43 17.67
C ALA A 15 1.13 4.42 18.37
N PHE A 16 0.61 5.58 18.80
CA PHE A 16 1.37 6.57 19.54
C PHE A 16 1.93 5.99 20.85
N ASP A 17 1.08 5.38 21.68
CA ASP A 17 1.49 4.82 22.98
C ASP A 17 2.55 3.73 22.83
N ARG A 18 2.37 2.85 21.85
CA ARG A 18 3.31 1.76 21.58
C ARG A 18 4.65 2.28 21.11
N LEU A 19 4.67 3.22 20.16
CA LEU A 19 5.90 3.81 19.62
C LEU A 19 6.62 4.67 20.66
N ALA A 20 5.90 5.43 21.50
CA ALA A 20 6.48 6.21 22.61
C ALA A 20 7.19 5.33 23.64
N LYS A 21 6.72 4.08 23.82
CA LYS A 21 7.35 3.06 24.69
C LYS A 21 8.47 2.27 24.00
N GLY A 22 8.90 2.68 22.82
CA GLY A 22 9.94 1.97 22.04
C GLY A 22 9.46 0.70 21.34
N GLY A 23 8.14 0.50 21.21
CA GLY A 23 7.57 -0.62 20.47
C GLY A 23 7.76 -0.48 18.95
N SER A 24 7.66 -1.61 18.25
CA SER A 24 7.85 -1.67 16.79
C SER A 24 6.63 -1.18 16.01
N GLU A 25 6.84 -0.74 14.77
CA GLU A 25 5.78 -0.49 13.81
C GLU A 25 5.03 -1.78 13.44
N THR A 26 3.71 -1.70 13.29
CA THR A 26 2.87 -2.81 12.82
C THR A 26 2.65 -2.81 11.32
N TYR A 27 2.91 -1.67 10.68
CA TYR A 27 2.96 -1.51 9.22
C TYR A 27 3.97 -0.41 8.85
N TYR A 28 4.45 -0.46 7.62
CA TYR A 28 5.48 0.46 7.13
C TYR A 28 5.08 1.93 7.21
N ALA A 29 6.03 2.78 7.64
CA ALA A 29 5.87 4.22 7.80
C ALA A 29 4.80 4.64 8.83
N GLN A 30 4.45 3.76 9.77
CA GLN A 30 3.53 4.11 10.86
C GLN A 30 4.15 5.18 11.76
N LYS A 31 5.41 5.00 12.17
CA LYS A 31 6.14 5.98 12.97
C LYS A 31 6.27 7.31 12.25
N TYR A 32 6.66 7.30 10.97
CA TYR A 32 6.73 8.49 10.14
C TYR A 32 5.39 9.26 10.12
N SER A 33 4.26 8.55 9.96
CA SER A 33 2.94 9.18 9.96
C SER A 33 2.56 9.76 11.34
N VAL A 34 2.90 9.07 12.43
CA VAL A 34 2.65 9.52 13.81
C VAL A 34 3.51 10.75 14.13
N ASP A 35 4.79 10.71 13.78
CA ASP A 35 5.72 11.84 13.99
C ASP A 35 5.28 13.07 13.19
N ALA A 36 4.88 12.91 11.93
CA ALA A 36 4.38 14.01 11.10
C ALA A 36 3.12 14.67 11.69
N VAL A 37 2.17 13.89 12.19
CA VAL A 37 0.97 14.44 12.86
C VAL A 37 1.35 15.17 14.16
N THR A 38 2.34 14.66 14.89
CA THR A 38 2.88 15.32 16.10
C THR A 38 3.49 16.70 15.75
N GLU A 39 4.25 16.79 14.65
CA GLU A 39 4.80 18.08 14.18
C GLU A 39 3.69 19.05 13.72
N MET A 40 2.64 18.56 13.08
CA MET A 40 1.46 19.38 12.75
C MET A 40 0.78 19.94 14.00
N ALA A 41 0.71 19.15 15.09
CA ALA A 41 0.09 19.56 16.33
C ALA A 41 0.82 20.75 16.99
N LYS A 42 2.13 20.88 16.81
CA LYS A 42 2.90 22.03 17.34
C LYS A 42 2.54 23.37 16.69
N ARG A 43 1.97 23.34 15.47
CA ARG A 43 1.67 24.54 14.66
C ARG A 43 0.18 24.86 14.56
N ALA A 44 -0.68 23.95 15.01
CA ALA A 44 -2.13 24.08 14.97
C ALA A 44 -2.71 24.48 16.33
N GLU A 45 -3.87 25.12 16.35
CA GLU A 45 -4.68 25.34 17.55
C GLU A 45 -5.12 24.00 18.17
N SER A 46 -5.49 23.05 17.30
CA SER A 46 -5.81 21.68 17.68
C SER A 46 -5.65 20.74 16.49
N VAL A 47 -5.22 19.51 16.78
CA VAL A 47 -5.23 18.40 15.82
C VAL A 47 -6.03 17.24 16.41
N THR A 48 -6.98 16.74 15.64
CA THR A 48 -7.76 15.54 15.99
C THR A 48 -7.57 14.49 14.91
N VAL A 49 -7.20 13.27 15.30
CA VAL A 49 -7.18 12.10 14.41
C VAL A 49 -8.37 11.21 14.74
N ILE A 50 -9.22 10.96 13.75
CA ILE A 50 -10.39 10.09 13.87
C ILE A 50 -10.13 8.80 13.10
N CYS A 51 -10.10 7.67 13.81
CA CYS A 51 -9.90 6.32 13.27
C CYS A 51 -11.22 5.57 13.24
N CYS A 52 -11.69 5.19 12.04
CA CYS A 52 -13.01 4.56 11.89
C CYS A 52 -13.03 3.13 12.47
N MET A 53 -12.08 2.29 12.09
CA MET A 53 -12.03 0.86 12.41
C MET A 53 -11.13 0.61 13.62
N THR A 54 -11.58 1.04 14.80
CA THR A 54 -10.94 0.68 16.08
C THR A 54 -11.73 -0.43 16.78
N PRO A 55 -11.11 -1.25 17.64
CA PRO A 55 -11.80 -2.32 18.36
C PRO A 55 -13.01 -1.83 19.18
N GLU A 56 -12.86 -0.66 19.79
CA GLU A 56 -13.88 0.00 20.61
C GLU A 56 -13.82 1.52 20.45
N PHE A 57 -14.87 2.18 20.92
CA PHE A 57 -14.89 3.64 20.96
C PHE A 57 -13.93 4.14 22.03
N ASN A 58 -13.06 5.09 21.64
CA ASN A 58 -12.22 5.83 22.57
C ASN A 58 -12.11 7.30 22.12
N ASP A 59 -11.88 8.20 23.09
CA ASP A 59 -11.70 9.63 22.83
C ASP A 59 -10.79 10.20 23.92
N ARG A 60 -9.56 10.55 23.57
CA ARG A 60 -8.57 11.08 24.53
C ARG A 60 -7.57 12.02 23.87
N VAL A 61 -7.02 12.92 24.66
CA VAL A 61 -5.88 13.76 24.27
C VAL A 61 -4.61 13.04 24.69
N LEU A 62 -3.68 12.90 23.75
CA LEU A 62 -2.39 12.24 23.94
C LEU A 62 -1.33 13.23 24.45
N GLU A 63 -0.19 12.71 24.93
CA GLU A 63 0.92 13.52 25.46
C GLU A 63 1.50 14.50 24.42
N ASN A 64 1.42 14.18 23.13
CA ASN A 64 1.83 15.06 22.03
C ASN A 64 0.78 16.15 21.69
N GLY A 65 -0.29 16.29 22.47
CA GLY A 65 -1.36 17.26 22.28
C GLY A 65 -2.40 16.88 21.21
N VAL A 66 -2.23 15.76 20.51
CA VAL A 66 -3.20 15.29 19.52
C VAL A 66 -4.39 14.63 20.21
N ARG A 67 -5.61 15.02 19.85
CA ARG A 67 -6.81 14.30 20.23
C ARG A 67 -6.98 13.09 19.33
N ALA A 68 -7.06 11.90 19.87
CA ALA A 68 -7.30 10.67 19.15
C ALA A 68 -8.71 10.15 19.46
N ILE A 69 -9.51 9.92 18.42
CA ILE A 69 -10.86 9.37 18.52
C ILE A 69 -10.90 8.06 17.73
N GLY A 70 -11.14 6.96 18.43
CA GLY A 70 -11.47 5.67 17.84
C GLY A 70 -12.99 5.48 17.77
N CYS A 71 -13.55 5.27 16.57
CA CYS A 71 -15.00 5.22 16.40
C CYS A 71 -15.64 3.89 16.88
N GLY A 72 -14.87 2.80 16.98
CA GLY A 72 -15.38 1.49 17.34
C GLY A 72 -16.30 0.88 16.27
N PHE A 73 -16.15 1.25 14.99
CA PHE A 73 -16.94 0.65 13.91
C PHE A 73 -16.33 -0.71 13.54
N ASN A 74 -17.12 -1.79 13.63
CA ASN A 74 -16.63 -3.14 13.39
C ASN A 74 -16.66 -3.54 11.90
N TYR A 75 -17.85 -3.57 11.28
CA TYR A 75 -18.00 -4.04 9.89
C TYR A 75 -18.61 -3.01 8.95
N LYS A 76 -19.33 -2.03 9.49
CA LYS A 76 -20.01 -1.00 8.72
C LYS A 76 -19.75 0.36 9.33
N ILE A 77 -19.24 1.27 8.50
CA ILE A 77 -19.03 2.65 8.91
C ILE A 77 -20.38 3.36 9.02
N ASP A 78 -20.66 3.90 10.20
CA ASP A 78 -21.76 4.84 10.40
C ASP A 78 -21.29 6.25 10.02
N THR A 79 -21.57 6.63 8.76
CA THR A 79 -21.15 7.91 8.21
C THR A 79 -21.84 9.09 8.88
N GLN A 80 -23.06 8.92 9.42
CA GLN A 80 -23.75 9.98 10.15
C GLN A 80 -23.06 10.26 11.49
N LYS A 81 -22.77 9.22 12.27
CA LYS A 81 -22.00 9.35 13.52
C LYS A 81 -20.61 9.92 13.27
N LEU A 82 -19.96 9.51 12.18
CA LEU A 82 -18.65 10.04 11.82
C LEU A 82 -18.70 11.54 11.49
N ILE A 83 -19.74 11.99 10.77
CA ILE A 83 -19.99 13.42 10.50
C ILE A 83 -20.20 14.20 11.81
N GLU A 84 -20.95 13.65 12.76
CA GLU A 84 -21.18 14.27 14.06
C GLU A 84 -19.87 14.44 14.86
N LEU A 85 -19.02 13.39 14.89
CA LEU A 85 -17.70 13.44 15.53
C LEU A 85 -16.79 14.49 14.89
N ILE A 86 -16.76 14.57 13.55
CA ILE A 86 -16.01 15.60 12.82
C ILE A 86 -16.55 16.99 13.14
N ALA A 87 -17.87 17.19 13.11
CA ALA A 87 -18.51 18.48 13.37
C ALA A 87 -18.24 19.01 14.77
N GLN A 88 -18.22 18.13 15.79
CA GLN A 88 -17.89 18.48 17.18
C GLN A 88 -16.49 19.10 17.32
N GLN A 89 -15.54 18.73 16.43
CA GLN A 89 -14.19 19.31 16.41
C GLN A 89 -14.13 20.70 15.77
N LYS A 90 -15.22 21.18 15.15
CA LYS A 90 -15.31 22.49 14.46
C LYS A 90 -14.12 22.72 13.50
N PRO A 91 -13.82 21.78 12.57
CA PRO A 91 -12.62 21.86 11.74
C PRO A 91 -12.62 23.08 10.85
N THR A 92 -11.45 23.72 10.71
CA THR A 92 -11.17 24.69 9.66
C THR A 92 -10.50 24.00 8.46
N HIS A 93 -9.75 22.93 8.73
CA HIS A 93 -9.04 22.11 7.74
C HIS A 93 -9.31 20.64 8.00
N LEU A 94 -9.47 19.88 6.90
CA LEU A 94 -9.76 18.45 6.97
C LEU A 94 -8.87 17.66 6.01
N VAL A 95 -8.22 16.62 6.52
CA VAL A 95 -7.52 15.61 5.72
C VAL A 95 -8.39 14.36 5.67
N MET A 96 -8.92 14.05 4.47
CA MET A 96 -9.74 12.87 4.23
C MET A 96 -8.90 11.75 3.64
N ARG A 97 -8.76 10.64 4.39
CA ARG A 97 -8.03 9.46 3.91
C ARG A 97 -8.96 8.31 3.50
N THR A 98 -10.23 8.64 3.25
CA THR A 98 -11.27 7.66 2.87
C THR A 98 -12.18 8.25 1.81
N THR A 99 -12.83 7.39 1.01
CA THR A 99 -13.70 7.80 -0.12
C THR A 99 -15.20 7.78 0.24
N PHE A 100 -15.62 8.36 1.36
CA PHE A 100 -17.03 8.41 1.78
C PHE A 100 -17.76 9.59 1.13
N PRO A 101 -18.66 9.37 0.14
CA PRO A 101 -19.34 10.47 -0.56
C PRO A 101 -20.21 11.33 0.34
N GLU A 102 -20.80 10.75 1.39
CA GLU A 102 -21.64 11.45 2.36
C GLU A 102 -20.86 12.53 3.10
N ILE A 103 -19.63 12.21 3.49
CA ILE A 103 -18.74 13.14 4.21
C ILE A 103 -18.29 14.25 3.25
N PHE A 104 -17.95 13.95 2.00
CA PHE A 104 -17.58 14.99 1.02
C PHE A 104 -18.75 15.94 0.74
N ARG A 105 -20.00 15.45 0.66
CA ARG A 105 -21.19 16.32 0.54
C ARG A 105 -21.33 17.24 1.75
N TRP A 106 -21.11 16.71 2.96
CA TRP A 106 -21.15 17.49 4.18
C TRP A 106 -20.03 18.54 4.24
N ILE A 107 -18.81 18.20 3.84
CA ILE A 107 -17.66 19.11 3.72
C ILE A 107 -18.00 20.29 2.80
N ILE A 108 -18.51 20.00 1.61
CA ILE A 108 -18.87 21.00 0.60
C ILE A 108 -19.97 21.93 1.14
N LYS A 109 -21.02 21.37 1.75
CA LYS A 109 -22.12 22.14 2.35
C LYS A 109 -21.63 23.09 3.46
N ASN A 110 -20.65 22.66 4.26
CA ASN A 110 -20.13 23.43 5.39
C ASN A 110 -18.88 24.26 5.02
N LYS A 111 -18.47 24.27 3.76
CA LYS A 111 -17.34 25.05 3.23
C LYS A 111 -16.01 24.83 3.99
N ILE A 112 -15.71 23.57 4.32
CA ILE A 112 -14.48 23.21 5.05
C ILE A 112 -13.34 23.01 4.07
N LYS A 113 -12.23 23.71 4.26
CA LYS A 113 -11.00 23.56 3.47
C LYS A 113 -10.47 22.13 3.61
N THR A 114 -10.35 21.40 2.50
CA THR A 114 -10.09 19.97 2.56
C THR A 114 -9.05 19.52 1.52
N ILE A 115 -8.16 18.63 1.96
CA ILE A 115 -7.35 17.78 1.08
C ILE A 115 -7.78 16.31 1.22
N ALA A 116 -7.99 15.64 0.10
CA ALA A 116 -8.22 14.19 0.09
C ALA A 116 -6.90 13.47 -0.16
N VAL A 117 -6.50 12.50 0.69
CA VAL A 117 -5.20 11.82 0.58
C VAL A 117 -5.41 10.30 0.70
N PHE A 118 -5.49 9.63 -0.44
CA PHE A 118 -5.84 8.22 -0.52
C PHE A 118 -4.60 7.33 -0.67
N ALA A 119 -4.52 6.29 0.15
CA ALA A 119 -3.50 5.24 0.04
C ALA A 119 -3.98 4.05 -0.80
N GLU A 120 -5.29 3.87 -0.95
CA GLU A 120 -5.91 2.74 -1.65
C GLU A 120 -6.32 3.12 -3.07
N SER A 121 -6.38 2.12 -3.96
CA SER A 121 -6.96 2.26 -5.28
C SER A 121 -8.48 2.12 -5.24
N ILE A 122 -9.14 2.51 -6.33
CA ILE A 122 -10.59 2.40 -6.48
C ILE A 122 -10.96 1.26 -7.43
N ALA A 123 -12.03 0.54 -7.11
CA ALA A 123 -12.57 -0.50 -8.00
C ALA A 123 -13.31 0.13 -9.18
N THR A 124 -13.01 -0.30 -10.41
CA THR A 124 -13.57 0.28 -11.66
C THR A 124 -14.36 -0.70 -12.51
N LYS A 125 -14.27 -2.01 -12.25
CA LYS A 125 -14.73 -3.07 -13.19
C LYS A 125 -16.24 -3.16 -13.40
N THR A 126 -17.08 -2.84 -12.38
CA THR A 126 -18.54 -3.02 -12.49
C THR A 126 -19.24 -1.72 -12.85
N TRP A 127 -20.45 -1.80 -13.49
CA TRP A 127 -21.26 -0.61 -13.78
C TRP A 127 -21.64 0.17 -12.51
N ARG A 128 -21.86 -0.53 -11.39
CA ARG A 128 -22.12 0.10 -10.07
C ARG A 128 -20.91 0.90 -9.60
N ASN A 129 -19.70 0.35 -9.78
CA ASN A 129 -18.46 1.06 -9.46
C ASN A 129 -18.28 2.29 -10.38
N LYS A 130 -18.52 2.15 -11.68
CA LYS A 130 -18.44 3.28 -12.63
C LYS A 130 -19.39 4.42 -12.24
N TYR A 131 -20.63 4.10 -11.89
CA TYR A 131 -21.61 5.09 -11.43
C TYR A 131 -21.18 5.78 -10.13
N ARG A 132 -20.82 4.99 -9.11
CA ARG A 132 -20.32 5.51 -7.82
C ARG A 132 -19.08 6.39 -8.02
N ASN A 133 -18.14 5.98 -8.84
CA ASN A 133 -16.89 6.68 -9.10
C ASN A 133 -17.13 8.00 -9.86
N TYR A 134 -18.10 8.04 -10.77
CA TYR A 134 -18.49 9.28 -11.43
C TYR A 134 -18.96 10.32 -10.40
N PHE A 135 -19.87 9.96 -9.49
CA PHE A 135 -20.30 10.90 -8.44
C PHE A 135 -19.17 11.27 -7.47
N LEU A 136 -18.31 10.33 -7.14
CA LEU A 136 -17.12 10.63 -6.32
C LEU A 136 -16.23 11.66 -7.02
N SER A 137 -15.97 11.51 -8.31
CA SER A 137 -15.13 12.46 -9.06
C SER A 137 -15.73 13.87 -9.09
N GLN A 138 -17.06 14.01 -9.19
CA GLN A 138 -17.73 15.32 -9.11
C GLN A 138 -17.50 15.98 -7.73
N LEU A 139 -17.59 15.21 -6.65
CA LEU A 139 -17.31 15.70 -5.30
C LEU A 139 -15.85 16.11 -5.14
N LEU A 140 -14.91 15.28 -5.60
CA LEU A 140 -13.47 15.56 -5.52
C LEU A 140 -13.05 16.77 -6.39
N ASN A 141 -13.78 17.05 -7.47
CA ASN A 141 -13.55 18.22 -8.32
C ASN A 141 -14.12 19.53 -7.75
N ASN A 142 -14.87 19.47 -6.64
CA ASN A 142 -15.39 20.68 -6.01
C ASN A 142 -14.24 21.54 -5.43
N GLU A 143 -14.42 22.86 -5.40
CA GLU A 143 -13.41 23.83 -4.95
C GLU A 143 -13.00 23.63 -3.48
N GLN A 144 -13.91 23.14 -2.62
CA GLN A 144 -13.62 22.87 -1.22
C GLN A 144 -12.64 21.71 -1.01
N ILE A 145 -12.51 20.83 -2.01
CA ILE A 145 -11.47 19.78 -2.05
C ILE A 145 -10.33 20.33 -2.88
N GLU A 146 -9.36 20.95 -2.24
CA GLU A 146 -8.30 21.69 -2.95
C GLU A 146 -7.38 20.75 -3.74
N TRP A 147 -6.97 19.64 -3.13
CA TRP A 147 -6.10 18.64 -3.75
C TRP A 147 -6.58 17.22 -3.49
N VAL A 148 -6.19 16.33 -4.40
CA VAL A 148 -6.43 14.88 -4.31
C VAL A 148 -5.08 14.19 -4.38
N GLY A 149 -4.50 13.89 -3.22
CA GLY A 149 -3.29 13.09 -3.10
C GLY A 149 -3.60 11.61 -3.30
N THR A 150 -2.84 10.91 -4.15
CA THR A 150 -3.02 9.47 -4.39
C THR A 150 -1.69 8.75 -4.34
N TYR A 151 -1.66 7.58 -3.69
CA TYR A 151 -0.46 6.78 -3.53
C TYR A 151 -0.01 6.16 -4.85
N GLY A 152 1.13 6.63 -5.37
CA GLY A 152 1.70 6.15 -6.62
C GLY A 152 1.03 6.69 -7.89
N ILE A 153 1.74 6.59 -9.01
CA ILE A 153 1.26 7.08 -10.31
C ILE A 153 0.05 6.28 -10.81
N THR A 154 0.05 4.95 -10.65
CA THR A 154 -1.04 4.08 -11.12
C THR A 154 -2.38 4.47 -10.48
N SER A 155 -2.39 4.72 -9.16
CA SER A 155 -3.60 5.20 -8.47
C SER A 155 -4.02 6.58 -9.00
N SER A 156 -3.06 7.48 -9.22
CA SER A 156 -3.31 8.81 -9.77
C SER A 156 -4.01 8.75 -11.14
N LEU A 157 -3.53 7.87 -12.02
CA LEU A 157 -4.13 7.66 -13.35
C LEU A 157 -5.55 7.05 -13.25
N LEU A 158 -5.80 6.15 -12.28
CA LEU A 158 -7.15 5.62 -12.03
C LEU A 158 -8.11 6.73 -11.57
N PHE A 159 -7.68 7.62 -10.67
CA PHE A 159 -8.49 8.76 -10.26
C PHE A 159 -8.75 9.74 -11.43
N GLN A 160 -7.77 9.96 -12.27
CA GLN A 160 -7.95 10.72 -13.52
C GLN A 160 -8.96 10.03 -14.46
N GLN A 161 -8.86 8.72 -14.65
CA GLN A 161 -9.75 7.93 -15.50
C GLN A 161 -11.21 7.99 -15.06
N ILE A 162 -11.49 8.06 -13.77
CA ILE A 162 -12.86 8.22 -13.27
C ILE A 162 -13.39 9.65 -13.34
N GLY A 163 -12.59 10.60 -13.82
CA GLY A 163 -13.00 12.00 -14.07
C GLY A 163 -12.51 13.02 -13.04
N VAL A 164 -11.58 12.68 -12.13
CA VAL A 164 -10.90 13.68 -11.30
C VAL A 164 -9.94 14.47 -12.18
N LYS A 165 -9.97 15.80 -12.08
CA LYS A 165 -9.13 16.70 -12.88
C LYS A 165 -7.65 16.48 -12.55
N ALA A 166 -6.82 16.24 -13.56
CA ALA A 166 -5.37 16.01 -13.39
C ALA A 166 -4.65 17.19 -12.72
N ASP A 167 -5.20 18.41 -12.85
CA ASP A 167 -4.71 19.61 -12.17
C ASP A 167 -4.91 19.59 -10.65
N LYS A 168 -5.75 18.70 -10.13
CA LYS A 168 -6.00 18.52 -8.68
C LYS A 168 -5.32 17.31 -8.10
N ILE A 169 -4.83 16.40 -8.93
CA ILE A 169 -4.19 15.15 -8.47
C ILE A 169 -2.71 15.39 -8.22
N ILE A 170 -2.23 15.00 -7.05
CA ILE A 170 -0.81 14.97 -6.70
C ILE A 170 -0.43 13.54 -6.32
N PRO A 171 0.42 12.87 -7.13
CA PRO A 171 0.98 11.58 -6.77
C PRO A 171 1.92 11.73 -5.57
N TRP A 172 1.77 10.87 -4.56
CA TRP A 172 2.63 10.88 -3.39
C TRP A 172 3.13 9.47 -3.04
N ASP A 173 4.18 9.40 -2.24
CA ASP A 173 4.81 8.17 -1.76
C ASP A 173 5.15 8.28 -0.27
N PHE A 174 5.43 7.14 0.36
CA PHE A 174 6.02 7.13 1.70
C PHE A 174 7.52 7.44 1.66
N LEU A 175 8.06 7.93 2.77
CA LEU A 175 9.50 8.08 2.93
C LEU A 175 10.15 6.69 2.96
N LEU A 176 11.02 6.39 2.00
CA LEU A 176 11.80 5.17 1.93
C LEU A 176 13.28 5.51 2.19
N GLU A 177 13.81 5.15 3.35
CA GLU A 177 15.14 5.56 3.78
C GLU A 177 16.27 4.74 3.15
N THR A 178 16.06 3.44 2.88
CA THR A 178 17.11 2.55 2.42
C THR A 178 17.25 2.56 0.90
N ASN A 179 18.47 2.76 0.41
CA ASN A 179 18.81 2.68 -1.02
C ASN A 179 19.29 1.26 -1.38
N PRO A 180 18.64 0.55 -2.33
CA PRO A 180 19.10 -0.77 -2.78
C PRO A 180 20.48 -0.74 -3.43
N GLY A 181 21.00 0.42 -3.81
CA GLY A 181 22.35 0.58 -4.35
C GLY A 181 23.46 0.13 -3.41
N SER A 182 23.20 0.12 -2.09
CA SER A 182 24.16 -0.37 -1.09
C SER A 182 24.27 -1.90 -1.03
N LEU A 183 23.33 -2.63 -1.64
CA LEU A 183 23.32 -4.10 -1.64
C LEU A 183 23.83 -4.65 -2.99
N SER A 184 24.61 -5.71 -2.95
CA SER A 184 24.99 -6.43 -4.15
C SER A 184 23.81 -7.20 -4.73
N PRO A 185 23.68 -7.29 -6.08
CA PRO A 185 22.71 -8.18 -6.71
C PRO A 185 22.89 -9.62 -6.22
N LYS A 186 21.77 -10.33 -6.09
CA LYS A 186 21.78 -11.74 -5.67
C LYS A 186 22.18 -12.65 -6.83
N LYS A 187 22.73 -13.80 -6.44
CA LYS A 187 23.01 -14.91 -7.35
C LYS A 187 22.42 -16.17 -6.74
N ILE A 188 22.02 -17.09 -7.58
CA ILE A 188 21.54 -18.41 -7.19
C ILE A 188 22.49 -19.47 -7.75
N PRO A 189 22.85 -20.52 -6.96
CA PRO A 189 23.65 -21.63 -7.45
C PRO A 189 22.90 -22.37 -8.56
N ALA A 190 23.63 -22.87 -9.57
CA ALA A 190 23.03 -23.66 -10.66
C ALA A 190 22.45 -25.00 -10.16
N ASP A 191 22.97 -25.53 -9.05
CA ASP A 191 22.56 -26.77 -8.41
C ASP A 191 21.86 -26.54 -7.07
N ILE A 192 20.93 -25.55 -7.04
CA ILE A 192 20.19 -25.22 -5.83
C ILE A 192 19.47 -26.46 -5.26
N LYS A 193 19.76 -26.78 -4.00
CA LYS A 193 19.14 -27.92 -3.29
C LYS A 193 18.06 -27.51 -2.30
N LYS A 194 18.08 -26.23 -1.88
CA LYS A 194 17.16 -25.66 -0.91
C LYS A 194 16.67 -24.29 -1.38
N LEU A 195 15.39 -24.19 -1.68
CA LEU A 195 14.73 -22.96 -2.13
C LEU A 195 13.99 -22.29 -0.98
N GLN A 196 14.31 -21.05 -0.68
CA GLN A 196 13.65 -20.22 0.33
C GLN A 196 12.68 -19.26 -0.34
N LEU A 197 11.37 -19.41 -0.09
CA LEU A 197 10.31 -18.53 -0.57
C LEU A 197 9.82 -17.64 0.57
N PHE A 198 9.47 -16.41 0.25
CA PHE A 198 8.91 -15.46 1.20
C PHE A 198 7.63 -14.83 0.69
N TYR A 199 6.63 -14.75 1.56
CA TYR A 199 5.41 -14.00 1.35
C TYR A 199 5.18 -13.03 2.52
N ALA A 200 4.75 -11.81 2.24
CA ALA A 200 4.31 -10.86 3.27
C ALA A 200 3.00 -10.17 2.83
N GLY A 201 1.96 -10.31 3.65
CA GLY A 201 0.65 -9.73 3.39
C GLY A 201 -0.44 -10.39 4.23
N SER A 202 -1.68 -9.90 4.08
CA SER A 202 -2.84 -10.52 4.73
C SER A 202 -3.03 -11.96 4.27
N LEU A 203 -3.27 -12.87 5.21
CA LEU A 203 -3.52 -14.28 4.92
C LEU A 203 -5.00 -14.45 4.56
N VAL A 204 -5.35 -14.13 3.30
CA VAL A 204 -6.72 -14.26 2.77
C VAL A 204 -6.69 -14.84 1.35
N GLN A 205 -7.79 -15.48 0.94
CA GLN A 205 -7.90 -16.12 -0.37
C GLN A 205 -7.62 -15.18 -1.54
N SER A 206 -8.15 -13.97 -1.49
CA SER A 206 -7.98 -12.97 -2.55
C SER A 206 -6.56 -12.42 -2.66
N LYS A 207 -5.69 -12.65 -1.67
CA LYS A 207 -4.24 -12.40 -1.73
C LYS A 207 -3.47 -13.55 -2.40
N GLY A 208 -4.15 -14.62 -2.83
CA GLY A 208 -3.53 -15.76 -3.50
C GLY A 208 -2.75 -16.70 -2.59
N VAL A 209 -2.99 -16.64 -1.26
CA VAL A 209 -2.30 -17.52 -0.29
C VAL A 209 -2.49 -18.99 -0.63
N GLY A 210 -3.73 -19.41 -0.98
CA GLY A 210 -4.01 -20.77 -1.40
C GLY A 210 -3.30 -21.17 -2.72
N ASP A 211 -3.00 -20.19 -3.59
CA ASP A 211 -2.26 -20.45 -4.84
C ASP A 211 -0.77 -20.72 -4.53
N ILE A 212 -0.20 -19.99 -3.56
CA ILE A 212 1.17 -20.23 -3.07
C ILE A 212 1.30 -21.64 -2.51
N LEU A 213 0.39 -22.06 -1.61
CA LEU A 213 0.45 -23.38 -0.97
C LEU A 213 0.37 -24.51 -2.01
N ARG A 214 -0.52 -24.39 -3.00
CA ARG A 214 -0.61 -25.38 -4.11
C ARG A 214 0.66 -25.38 -4.98
N ALA A 215 1.23 -24.21 -5.27
CA ALA A 215 2.47 -24.14 -6.03
C ALA A 215 3.63 -24.79 -5.27
N VAL A 216 3.74 -24.60 -3.95
CA VAL A 216 4.73 -25.26 -3.11
C VAL A 216 4.56 -26.79 -3.14
N ALA A 217 3.33 -27.31 -3.02
CA ALA A 217 3.07 -28.74 -3.15
C ALA A 217 3.52 -29.27 -4.53
N THR A 218 3.17 -28.59 -5.61
CA THR A 218 3.60 -28.96 -6.98
C THR A 218 5.13 -28.95 -7.13
N LEU A 219 5.82 -27.95 -6.58
CA LEU A 219 7.28 -27.87 -6.65
C LEU A 219 7.96 -29.02 -5.91
N ARG A 220 7.42 -29.46 -4.76
CA ARG A 220 7.93 -30.62 -4.01
C ARG A 220 7.75 -31.92 -4.76
N GLU A 221 6.62 -32.09 -5.46
CA GLU A 221 6.35 -33.31 -6.24
C GLU A 221 7.25 -33.43 -7.49
N ARG A 222 7.55 -32.29 -8.14
CA ARG A 222 8.27 -32.25 -9.42
C ARG A 222 9.78 -32.24 -9.30
N ASN A 223 10.31 -31.68 -8.22
CA ASN A 223 11.72 -31.36 -8.13
C ASN A 223 12.39 -32.05 -6.92
N ASN A 224 13.64 -32.48 -7.08
CA ASN A 224 14.50 -32.94 -5.99
C ASN A 224 15.04 -31.77 -5.13
N ILE A 225 14.30 -30.64 -5.11
CA ILE A 225 14.66 -29.42 -4.39
C ILE A 225 13.81 -29.32 -3.12
N SER A 226 14.45 -29.17 -1.97
CA SER A 226 13.75 -28.85 -0.73
C SER A 226 13.22 -27.41 -0.78
N VAL A 227 11.90 -27.24 -0.81
CA VAL A 227 11.24 -25.93 -0.79
C VAL A 227 10.90 -25.57 0.66
N HIS A 228 11.15 -24.36 1.07
CA HIS A 228 10.74 -23.81 2.35
C HIS A 228 10.07 -22.45 2.16
N LEU A 229 8.84 -22.28 2.67
CA LEU A 229 8.04 -21.07 2.56
C LEU A 229 7.87 -20.40 3.92
N LYS A 230 8.29 -19.15 4.04
CA LYS A 230 7.99 -18.30 5.20
C LYS A 230 6.86 -17.31 4.84
N MET A 231 5.82 -17.25 5.66
CA MET A 231 4.65 -16.40 5.44
C MET A 231 4.47 -15.43 6.60
N ALA A 232 4.66 -14.13 6.34
CA ALA A 232 4.47 -13.06 7.31
C ALA A 232 3.11 -12.38 7.09
N GLY A 233 2.28 -12.31 8.13
CA GLY A 233 0.97 -11.66 8.09
C GLY A 233 -0.05 -12.34 8.99
N LYS A 234 -1.25 -11.79 9.01
CA LYS A 234 -2.43 -12.34 9.71
C LYS A 234 -3.65 -12.41 8.81
N GLY A 235 -4.63 -13.22 9.20
CA GLY A 235 -5.92 -13.34 8.52
C GLY A 235 -6.61 -14.66 8.81
N GLU A 236 -6.80 -15.50 7.80
CA GLU A 236 -7.48 -16.79 7.88
C GLU A 236 -6.49 -17.91 8.23
N GLU A 237 -5.72 -17.75 9.34
CA GLU A 237 -4.60 -18.64 9.69
C GLU A 237 -5.06 -20.11 9.88
N GLU A 238 -6.17 -20.33 10.57
CA GLU A 238 -6.70 -21.69 10.81
C GLU A 238 -7.08 -22.37 9.49
N PHE A 239 -7.72 -21.63 8.58
CA PHE A 239 -8.09 -22.14 7.26
C PHE A 239 -6.83 -22.53 6.45
N PHE A 240 -5.79 -21.71 6.45
CA PHE A 240 -4.57 -22.03 5.70
C PHE A 240 -3.71 -23.09 6.38
N ALA A 241 -3.73 -23.19 7.72
CA ALA A 241 -3.09 -24.29 8.45
C ALA A 241 -3.71 -25.64 8.06
N GLN A 242 -5.06 -25.72 7.97
CA GLN A 242 -5.75 -26.92 7.47
C GLN A 242 -5.33 -27.24 6.02
N ARG A 243 -5.22 -26.23 5.14
CA ARG A 243 -4.77 -26.42 3.75
C ARG A 243 -3.33 -26.96 3.65
N VAL A 244 -2.44 -26.50 4.54
CA VAL A 244 -1.08 -27.02 4.63
C VAL A 244 -1.04 -28.50 4.99
N GLU A 245 -1.90 -28.96 5.94
CA GLU A 245 -2.04 -30.37 6.30
C GLU A 245 -2.62 -31.19 5.11
N GLU A 246 -3.70 -30.71 4.47
CA GLU A 246 -4.33 -31.38 3.30
C GLU A 246 -3.34 -31.56 2.14
N LEU A 247 -2.46 -30.58 1.92
CA LEU A 247 -1.43 -30.62 0.87
C LEU A 247 -0.14 -31.35 1.32
N GLN A 248 -0.06 -31.84 2.54
CA GLN A 248 1.11 -32.53 3.12
C GLN A 248 2.42 -31.74 3.00
N ILE A 249 2.35 -30.42 3.25
CA ILE A 249 3.50 -29.49 3.17
C ILE A 249 3.82 -28.82 4.50
N LYS A 250 3.34 -29.34 5.62
CA LYS A 250 3.51 -28.77 6.97
C LYS A 250 4.98 -28.61 7.37
N ASP A 251 5.81 -29.51 6.93
CA ASP A 251 7.25 -29.55 7.23
C ASP A 251 8.07 -28.45 6.53
N CYS A 252 7.43 -27.73 5.58
CA CYS A 252 8.12 -26.71 4.78
C CYS A 252 7.39 -25.35 4.72
N VAL A 253 6.39 -25.12 5.57
CA VAL A 253 5.65 -23.85 5.63
C VAL A 253 5.65 -23.30 7.05
N ASP A 254 6.20 -22.09 7.21
CA ASP A 254 6.21 -21.37 8.48
C ASP A 254 5.24 -20.16 8.40
N PHE A 255 4.26 -20.12 9.29
CA PHE A 255 3.45 -18.93 9.54
C PHE A 255 4.12 -18.09 10.65
N LEU A 256 4.66 -16.93 10.28
CA LEU A 256 5.42 -16.07 11.18
C LEU A 256 4.54 -15.10 11.99
N GLY A 257 3.25 -15.02 11.67
CA GLY A 257 2.37 -13.98 12.22
C GLY A 257 2.76 -12.58 11.77
N ILE A 258 2.42 -11.56 12.54
CA ILE A 258 2.85 -10.18 12.28
C ILE A 258 4.34 -10.06 12.56
N VAL A 259 5.10 -9.71 11.54
CA VAL A 259 6.55 -9.46 11.65
C VAL A 259 6.78 -7.95 11.71
N PRO A 260 7.62 -7.45 12.64
CA PRO A 260 8.01 -6.05 12.67
C PRO A 260 8.58 -5.59 11.32
N THR A 261 8.22 -4.39 10.89
CA THR A 261 8.62 -3.85 9.58
C THR A 261 10.13 -3.90 9.34
N GLN A 262 10.93 -3.61 10.38
CA GLN A 262 12.39 -3.68 10.34
C GLN A 262 12.95 -5.08 10.08
N SER A 263 12.18 -6.13 10.35
CA SER A 263 12.58 -7.53 10.12
C SER A 263 12.18 -8.04 8.74
N LEU A 264 11.30 -7.33 8.01
CA LEU A 264 10.83 -7.78 6.69
C LEU A 264 11.96 -7.82 5.65
N GLU A 265 12.78 -6.78 5.59
CA GLU A 265 13.86 -6.71 4.60
C GLU A 265 14.97 -7.74 4.86
N PRO A 266 15.43 -7.98 6.09
CA PRO A 266 16.30 -9.11 6.38
C PRO A 266 15.71 -10.45 5.92
N LEU A 267 14.46 -10.75 6.25
CA LEU A 267 13.78 -11.98 5.83
C LEU A 267 13.68 -12.11 4.31
N MET A 268 13.33 -11.02 3.60
CA MET A 268 13.30 -11.00 2.15
C MET A 268 14.71 -11.20 1.56
N ARG A 269 15.73 -10.56 2.14
CA ARG A 269 17.11 -10.70 1.66
C ARG A 269 17.67 -12.11 1.84
N GLU A 270 17.30 -12.80 2.92
CA GLU A 270 17.66 -14.20 3.18
C GLU A 270 16.95 -15.17 2.24
N SER A 271 15.75 -14.82 1.76
CA SER A 271 14.96 -15.66 0.86
C SER A 271 15.43 -15.56 -0.59
N ASP A 272 15.25 -16.61 -1.36
CA ASP A 272 15.62 -16.62 -2.79
C ASP A 272 14.62 -15.84 -3.64
N LEU A 273 13.31 -15.96 -3.35
CA LEU A 273 12.24 -15.30 -4.09
C LEU A 273 11.21 -14.69 -3.13
N VAL A 274 10.66 -13.53 -3.52
CA VAL A 274 9.49 -12.92 -2.88
C VAL A 274 8.26 -13.13 -3.77
N LEU A 275 7.18 -13.63 -3.16
CA LEU A 275 5.93 -13.94 -3.85
C LEU A 275 4.89 -12.84 -3.58
N VAL A 276 4.28 -12.30 -4.66
CA VAL A 276 3.24 -11.25 -4.59
C VAL A 276 2.05 -11.69 -5.45
N THR A 277 1.13 -12.44 -4.86
CA THR A 277 0.18 -13.29 -5.56
C THR A 277 -1.26 -12.80 -5.59
N SER A 278 -1.50 -11.53 -5.25
CA SER A 278 -2.85 -10.97 -5.16
C SER A 278 -3.68 -11.24 -6.41
N ARG A 279 -4.93 -11.70 -6.19
CA ARG A 279 -5.90 -11.92 -7.27
C ARG A 279 -6.56 -10.61 -7.68
N HIS A 280 -7.14 -10.57 -8.86
CA HIS A 280 -7.73 -9.36 -9.45
C HIS A 280 -8.89 -8.77 -8.64
N GLU A 281 -9.57 -9.56 -7.80
CA GLU A 281 -10.65 -9.11 -6.93
C GLU A 281 -10.16 -8.38 -5.67
N TYR A 282 -8.89 -8.56 -5.27
CA TYR A 282 -8.35 -7.85 -4.13
C TYR A 282 -8.08 -6.38 -4.51
N PRO A 283 -8.56 -5.41 -3.70
CA PRO A 283 -8.37 -3.99 -3.99
C PRO A 283 -6.95 -3.52 -3.64
N GLU A 284 -5.96 -3.93 -4.44
CA GLU A 284 -4.59 -3.48 -4.23
C GLU A 284 -4.39 -2.01 -4.60
N GLY A 285 -3.58 -1.31 -3.77
CA GLY A 285 -2.71 -0.26 -4.27
C GLY A 285 -1.45 -0.87 -4.89
N PHE A 286 -0.36 -0.09 -5.02
CA PHE A 286 0.94 -0.70 -5.33
C PHE A 286 1.54 -1.26 -4.03
N PRO A 287 1.74 -2.60 -3.88
CA PRO A 287 2.09 -3.19 -2.59
C PRO A 287 3.47 -2.76 -2.12
N LEU A 288 3.56 -2.32 -0.86
CA LEU A 288 4.85 -2.06 -0.20
C LEU A 288 5.77 -3.27 -0.20
N THR A 289 5.22 -4.48 -0.21
CA THR A 289 5.97 -5.75 -0.35
C THR A 289 6.85 -5.75 -1.60
N ILE A 290 6.36 -5.23 -2.74
CA ILE A 290 7.15 -5.08 -3.97
C ILE A 290 8.31 -4.11 -3.74
N GLN A 291 8.05 -2.97 -3.11
CA GLN A 291 9.09 -1.97 -2.83
C GLN A 291 10.17 -2.52 -1.90
N HIS A 292 9.80 -3.27 -0.84
CA HIS A 292 10.74 -3.94 0.06
C HIS A 292 11.57 -5.02 -0.67
N ALA A 293 10.93 -5.83 -1.52
CA ALA A 293 11.63 -6.84 -2.31
C ALA A 293 12.65 -6.22 -3.28
N LEU A 294 12.28 -5.12 -3.95
CA LEU A 294 13.20 -4.37 -4.82
C LEU A 294 14.39 -3.78 -4.03
N ARG A 295 14.13 -3.25 -2.83
CA ARG A 295 15.18 -2.69 -1.94
C ARG A 295 16.16 -3.76 -1.49
N THR A 296 15.69 -4.96 -1.22
CA THR A 296 16.55 -6.11 -0.86
C THR A 296 17.18 -6.79 -2.05
N ARG A 297 16.89 -6.35 -3.27
CA ARG A 297 17.31 -6.98 -4.52
C ARG A 297 16.96 -8.46 -4.59
N THR A 298 15.86 -8.86 -3.96
CA THR A 298 15.35 -10.23 -4.03
C THR A 298 14.38 -10.34 -5.21
N PRO A 299 14.61 -11.24 -6.16
CA PRO A 299 13.75 -11.39 -7.32
C PRO A 299 12.30 -11.68 -6.94
N ILE A 300 11.37 -11.10 -7.71
CA ILE A 300 9.94 -11.11 -7.45
C ILE A 300 9.24 -12.03 -8.44
N VAL A 301 8.36 -12.91 -7.93
CA VAL A 301 7.35 -13.59 -8.74
C VAL A 301 5.99 -13.01 -8.36
N ALA A 302 5.34 -12.30 -9.28
CA ALA A 302 4.10 -11.59 -9.03
C ALA A 302 2.96 -12.08 -9.94
N SER A 303 1.72 -11.95 -9.47
CA SER A 303 0.55 -12.15 -10.32
C SER A 303 0.42 -11.02 -11.36
N ASP A 304 -0.39 -11.28 -12.37
CA ASP A 304 -0.73 -10.30 -13.41
C ASP A 304 -1.77 -9.28 -12.94
N HIS A 305 -1.80 -8.98 -11.65
CA HIS A 305 -2.71 -7.97 -11.08
C HIS A 305 -2.54 -6.62 -11.80
N PRO A 306 -3.65 -5.93 -12.17
CA PRO A 306 -3.58 -4.68 -12.96
C PRO A 306 -2.69 -3.59 -12.34
N MET A 307 -2.64 -3.51 -10.99
CA MET A 307 -1.80 -2.54 -10.29
C MET A 307 -0.30 -2.83 -10.35
N PHE A 308 0.10 -4.04 -10.72
CA PHE A 308 1.50 -4.45 -10.83
C PHE A 308 2.05 -4.24 -12.24
N LYS A 309 1.23 -4.46 -13.27
CA LYS A 309 1.64 -4.43 -14.69
C LYS A 309 2.25 -3.12 -15.17
N THR A 310 1.92 -2.01 -14.52
CA THR A 310 2.51 -0.70 -14.86
C THR A 310 4.00 -0.63 -14.57
N HIS A 311 4.48 -1.37 -13.59
CA HIS A 311 5.85 -1.28 -13.11
C HIS A 311 6.63 -2.59 -13.20
N LEU A 312 5.91 -3.74 -13.15
CA LEU A 312 6.52 -5.06 -13.24
C LEU A 312 6.41 -5.60 -14.68
N LYS A 313 7.55 -6.00 -15.23
CA LYS A 313 7.67 -6.52 -16.60
C LYS A 313 8.24 -7.92 -16.56
N HIS A 314 7.48 -8.88 -17.14
CA HIS A 314 7.84 -10.31 -17.17
C HIS A 314 9.22 -10.53 -17.80
N GLY A 315 10.10 -11.26 -17.11
CA GLY A 315 11.44 -11.60 -17.56
C GLY A 315 12.45 -10.44 -17.55
N ILE A 316 12.04 -9.22 -17.12
CA ILE A 316 12.91 -8.04 -17.10
C ILE A 316 13.25 -7.65 -15.64
N ASN A 317 12.25 -7.34 -14.83
CA ASN A 317 12.42 -6.95 -13.43
C ASN A 317 11.60 -7.80 -12.44
N SER A 318 10.81 -8.74 -12.96
CA SER A 318 10.01 -9.70 -12.21
C SER A 318 9.60 -10.86 -13.12
N MET A 319 9.11 -11.95 -12.52
CA MET A 319 8.32 -12.93 -13.26
C MET A 319 6.84 -12.72 -12.99
N ILE A 320 6.02 -12.76 -14.03
CA ILE A 320 4.57 -12.54 -13.93
C ILE A 320 3.84 -13.83 -14.32
N PHE A 321 2.89 -14.23 -13.49
CA PHE A 321 2.00 -15.37 -13.75
C PHE A 321 0.53 -14.91 -13.70
N GLU A 322 -0.37 -15.70 -14.29
CA GLU A 322 -1.82 -15.46 -14.26
C GLU A 322 -2.37 -15.61 -12.84
N ALA A 323 -3.04 -14.58 -12.33
CA ALA A 323 -3.60 -14.56 -10.98
C ALA A 323 -4.59 -15.72 -10.75
N GLY A 324 -4.40 -16.46 -9.64
CA GLY A 324 -5.20 -17.64 -9.31
C GLY A 324 -4.71 -18.95 -9.93
N ASN A 325 -3.71 -18.90 -10.82
CA ASN A 325 -3.13 -20.07 -11.47
C ASN A 325 -1.87 -20.54 -10.71
N SER A 326 -2.06 -21.48 -9.77
CA SER A 326 -0.97 -22.02 -8.95
C SER A 326 0.09 -22.80 -9.75
N LEU A 327 -0.33 -23.43 -10.88
CA LEU A 327 0.58 -24.13 -11.76
C LEU A 327 1.52 -23.16 -12.48
N ALA A 328 0.98 -22.08 -13.05
CA ALA A 328 1.78 -21.03 -13.67
C ALA A 328 2.72 -20.34 -12.67
N LEU A 329 2.31 -20.22 -11.38
CA LEU A 329 3.19 -19.74 -10.31
C LEU A 329 4.37 -20.69 -10.10
N ALA A 330 4.13 -22.01 -10.01
CA ALA A 330 5.17 -23.02 -9.87
C ALA A 330 6.15 -22.98 -11.07
N GLU A 331 5.65 -22.91 -12.28
CA GLU A 331 6.45 -22.82 -13.51
C GLU A 331 7.31 -21.54 -13.56
N CYS A 332 6.78 -20.41 -13.13
CA CYS A 332 7.58 -19.18 -13.00
C CYS A 332 8.70 -19.33 -11.98
N ILE A 333 8.44 -19.97 -10.83
CA ILE A 333 9.48 -20.24 -9.82
C ILE A 333 10.56 -21.17 -10.40
N GLU A 334 10.16 -22.30 -11.00
CA GLU A 334 11.08 -23.27 -11.65
C GLU A 334 11.98 -22.58 -12.68
N LYS A 335 11.40 -21.76 -13.54
CA LYS A 335 12.14 -21.02 -14.57
C LYS A 335 13.22 -20.11 -13.98
N VAL A 336 12.89 -19.36 -12.90
CA VAL A 336 13.84 -18.45 -12.27
C VAL A 336 14.97 -19.18 -11.60
N ILE A 337 14.70 -20.30 -10.91
CA ILE A 337 15.72 -21.04 -10.16
C ILE A 337 16.60 -21.91 -11.06
N SER A 338 16.12 -22.31 -12.23
CA SER A 338 16.88 -23.10 -13.23
C SER A 338 17.73 -22.23 -14.15
N ASP A 339 17.50 -20.92 -14.21
CA ASP A 339 18.25 -19.96 -15.03
C ASP A 339 18.95 -18.93 -14.14
N SER A 340 20.20 -19.20 -13.79
CA SER A 340 20.99 -18.33 -12.92
C SER A 340 21.24 -16.92 -13.52
N ALA A 341 21.29 -16.82 -14.85
CA ALA A 341 21.42 -15.53 -15.53
C ALA A 341 20.14 -14.71 -15.40
N LEU A 342 18.97 -15.30 -15.64
CA LEU A 342 17.67 -14.68 -15.41
C LEU A 342 17.54 -14.21 -13.96
N TYR A 343 17.82 -15.10 -12.99
CA TYR A 343 17.76 -14.74 -11.55
C TYR A 343 18.62 -13.51 -11.24
N HIS A 344 19.87 -13.52 -11.72
CA HIS A 344 20.79 -12.39 -11.50
C HIS A 344 20.28 -11.11 -12.16
N ASN A 345 19.80 -11.19 -13.39
CA ASN A 345 19.28 -10.02 -14.13
C ASN A 345 18.05 -9.42 -13.43
N LEU A 346 17.12 -10.23 -12.91
CA LEU A 346 15.98 -9.75 -12.13
C LEU A 346 16.46 -9.01 -10.86
N SER A 347 17.48 -9.54 -10.18
CA SER A 347 18.06 -8.90 -9.02
C SER A 347 18.80 -7.59 -9.36
N VAL A 348 19.50 -7.51 -10.50
CA VAL A 348 20.13 -6.29 -10.99
C VAL A 348 19.08 -5.22 -11.30
N ALA A 349 18.01 -5.59 -12.01
CA ALA A 349 16.94 -4.69 -12.42
C ALA A 349 16.15 -4.10 -11.23
N SER A 350 16.20 -4.73 -10.05
CA SER A 350 15.51 -4.23 -8.85
C SER A 350 15.88 -2.79 -8.49
N HIS A 351 17.15 -2.39 -8.70
CA HIS A 351 17.62 -1.04 -8.36
C HIS A 351 16.99 0.03 -9.26
N SER A 352 17.08 -0.14 -10.58
CA SER A 352 16.48 0.82 -11.53
C SER A 352 14.96 0.86 -11.38
N THR A 353 14.32 -0.30 -11.25
CA THR A 353 12.87 -0.37 -11.00
C THR A 353 12.47 0.38 -9.74
N TRP A 354 13.21 0.22 -8.65
CA TRP A 354 12.95 0.96 -7.41
C TRP A 354 13.13 2.48 -7.60
N GLN A 355 14.14 2.92 -8.36
CA GLN A 355 14.35 4.34 -8.66
C GLN A 355 13.17 4.92 -9.46
N GLU A 356 12.66 4.18 -10.45
CA GLU A 356 11.50 4.57 -11.27
C GLU A 356 10.19 4.69 -10.47
N LEU A 357 10.07 3.93 -9.37
CA LEU A 357 8.90 3.95 -8.49
C LEU A 357 8.88 5.14 -7.53
N ARG A 358 10.02 5.79 -7.29
CA ARG A 358 10.11 6.89 -6.33
C ARG A 358 9.40 8.13 -6.83
N LEU A 359 8.63 8.74 -5.94
CA LEU A 359 7.99 10.02 -6.18
C LEU A 359 8.66 11.13 -5.35
N PRO A 360 8.74 12.35 -5.89
CA PRO A 360 9.33 13.48 -5.17
C PRO A 360 8.49 13.89 -3.95
N VAL A 361 7.16 13.75 -4.04
CA VAL A 361 6.22 14.15 -3.00
C VAL A 361 6.08 13.05 -1.96
N LYS A 362 6.31 13.38 -0.69
CA LYS A 362 6.04 12.48 0.44
C LYS A 362 4.73 12.87 1.12
N TRP A 363 4.10 11.90 1.79
CA TRP A 363 2.80 12.09 2.44
C TRP A 363 2.78 13.29 3.41
N ALA A 364 3.79 13.43 4.26
CA ALA A 364 3.89 14.54 5.20
C ALA A 364 4.12 15.88 4.48
N ASP A 365 5.03 15.91 3.48
CA ASP A 365 5.33 17.12 2.72
C ASP A 365 4.09 17.66 2.00
N LEU A 366 3.27 16.76 1.43
CA LEU A 366 2.02 17.13 0.77
C LEU A 366 1.07 17.86 1.71
N ILE A 367 0.88 17.31 2.92
CA ILE A 367 -0.02 17.91 3.91
C ILE A 367 0.59 19.19 4.49
N ASP A 368 1.88 19.19 4.83
CA ASP A 368 2.56 20.35 5.38
C ASP A 368 2.56 21.53 4.41
N ARG A 369 2.83 21.31 3.11
CA ARG A 369 2.77 22.36 2.09
C ARG A 369 1.35 22.88 1.89
N TRP A 370 0.35 22.02 1.97
CA TRP A 370 -1.04 22.44 1.91
C TRP A 370 -1.45 23.29 3.12
N LEU A 371 -1.01 22.93 4.34
CA LEU A 371 -1.30 23.67 5.58
C LEU A 371 -0.55 25.00 5.68
N ASP A 372 0.66 25.07 5.11
CA ASP A 372 1.49 26.27 5.13
C ASP A 372 0.85 27.43 4.33
N ASP A 373 0.12 27.13 3.26
CA ASP A 373 -0.65 28.08 2.44
C ASP A 373 0.15 29.30 1.93
N SER A 374 1.49 29.26 2.00
CA SER A 374 2.38 30.30 1.47
C SER A 374 2.39 30.28 -0.08
N PRO A 375 2.77 31.41 -0.73
CA PRO A 375 2.93 31.43 -2.20
C PRO A 375 3.89 30.34 -2.70
N GLU A 376 4.99 30.09 -1.99
CA GLU A 376 6.00 29.10 -2.31
C GLU A 376 5.42 27.69 -2.22
N SER A 377 4.65 27.40 -1.18
CA SER A 377 4.01 26.10 -1.00
C SER A 377 2.91 25.85 -2.03
N LYS A 378 2.14 26.87 -2.38
CA LYS A 378 1.15 26.79 -3.48
C LYS A 378 1.80 26.51 -4.82
N GLN A 379 2.90 27.19 -5.12
CA GLN A 379 3.66 26.98 -6.35
C GLN A 379 4.24 25.56 -6.40
N TRP A 380 4.81 25.08 -5.29
CA TRP A 380 5.33 23.72 -5.19
C TRP A 380 4.23 22.68 -5.42
N LEU A 381 3.05 22.80 -4.78
CA LEU A 381 1.92 21.89 -4.99
C LEU A 381 1.45 21.90 -6.46
N PHE A 382 1.41 23.07 -7.08
CA PHE A 382 1.05 23.22 -8.47
C PHE A 382 2.05 22.52 -9.42
N GLU A 383 3.34 22.57 -9.13
CA GLU A 383 4.38 21.90 -9.91
C GLU A 383 4.35 20.38 -9.73
N GLN A 384 3.87 19.87 -8.58
CA GLN A 384 3.79 18.43 -8.28
C GLN A 384 2.47 17.78 -8.76
N ARG A 385 1.57 18.51 -9.41
CA ARG A 385 0.32 17.95 -9.92
C ARG A 385 0.54 16.98 -11.09
N LEU A 386 -0.37 16.04 -11.26
CA LEU A 386 -0.31 15.05 -12.35
C LEU A 386 -0.27 15.71 -13.74
N ALA A 387 -0.91 16.88 -13.90
CA ALA A 387 -0.94 17.65 -15.14
C ALA A 387 0.38 18.40 -15.46
N SER A 388 1.31 18.51 -14.51
CA SER A 388 2.57 19.28 -14.72
C SER A 388 3.51 18.69 -15.78
N GLY A 389 3.31 17.43 -16.18
CA GLY A 389 4.23 16.71 -17.07
C GLY A 389 5.42 16.05 -16.36
N ALA A 390 5.66 16.34 -15.08
CA ALA A 390 6.77 15.76 -14.30
C ALA A 390 6.76 14.21 -14.26
N TYR A 391 5.61 13.59 -14.55
CA TYR A 391 5.41 12.15 -14.54
C TYR A 391 5.23 11.54 -15.94
N SER A 392 5.61 12.23 -17.01
CA SER A 392 5.37 11.82 -18.42
C SER A 392 6.12 10.53 -18.77
N ALA A 393 7.33 10.34 -18.28
CA ALA A 393 8.11 9.13 -18.50
C ALA A 393 7.43 7.88 -17.95
N SER A 394 6.61 8.03 -16.89
CA SER A 394 5.80 6.95 -16.29
C SER A 394 4.50 6.69 -17.07
N ARG A 395 4.12 7.56 -18.03
CA ARG A 395 2.87 7.47 -18.81
C ARG A 395 3.02 6.66 -20.09
N GLU A 396 4.23 6.50 -20.63
CA GLU A 396 4.46 5.85 -21.94
C GLU A 396 4.19 4.34 -21.98
N ASN A 397 3.72 3.74 -20.87
CA ASN A 397 3.28 2.35 -20.83
C ASN A 397 1.94 2.16 -20.09
N PRO A 398 0.81 2.72 -20.54
CA PRO A 398 -0.49 2.37 -20.02
C PRO A 398 -0.91 1.03 -20.62
N GLY A 399 -0.62 -0.07 -19.94
CA GLY A 399 -1.21 -1.40 -20.23
C GLY A 399 -2.70 -1.47 -19.90
N ILE A 400 -3.45 -0.37 -20.09
CA ILE A 400 -4.91 -0.31 -19.96
C ILE A 400 -5.46 -0.19 -21.37
N SER A 401 -5.57 -1.35 -22.07
CA SER A 401 -6.39 -1.42 -23.29
C SER A 401 -7.85 -1.17 -22.90
N SER A 402 -8.48 -0.23 -23.58
CA SER A 402 -9.91 -0.04 -23.60
C SER A 402 -10.59 -1.30 -24.18
N SER A 403 -11.18 -2.10 -23.34
CA SER A 403 -12.17 -3.11 -23.73
C SER A 403 -13.27 -3.16 -22.67
#